data_94d94faf13bf8013b2b3c215effa016a
#
_entry.id   94d94faf13bf8013b2b3c215effa016a
#
_cell.length_a   1.000
_cell.length_b   1.000
_cell.length_c   1.000
_cell.angle_alpha   90.00
_cell.angle_beta   90.00
_cell.angle_gamma   90.00
#
_symmetry.space_group_name_H-M   'P 1'
#
loop_
_entity.id
_entity.type
_entity.pdbx_description
1 polymer ?
#
loop_
_entity_poly.entity_id
_entity_poly.type
_entity_poly.pdbx_seq_one_letter_code
_entity_poly.pdbx_strand_id
1 'polypeptide(L)'
;MELVARAASVVVIAILAGIAVAAGVFAVGSWTLEDMHVYLDAAHRLREGETLYSTTNPLAAYQYAPWFAAAWVPLTFLPEAVVSVAWSAVLVLASLVSVRPLLRRPGTPALALALLMLPILLFSSARSGNVQPLLVAGFVIGLERGWGPFAIAAAASLKAFPLALALVYLGRGEWRRFAAALVLTAVLVAPMLIFDLSRYTVDGPRAGTLYDISPFLWAAPVAALVVVTILLARRGSADAWLAGAATVVVGLPRMLSYDITFLLAGTTRSSADSKVDEGTAGRGAAG
;
A
#
# COMPACT_ATOMS: atom_id res chain seq x y z
N MET A 1 -1.13 -36.87 -14.78
CA MET A 1 -1.61 -35.75 -13.93
C MET A 1 -0.69 -34.56 -13.97
N GLU A 2 0.63 -34.73 -13.82
CA GLU A 2 1.57 -33.58 -13.85
C GLU A 2 1.57 -32.77 -15.16
N LEU A 3 1.48 -33.44 -16.32
CA LEU A 3 1.49 -32.73 -17.61
C LEU A 3 0.26 -31.83 -17.78
N VAL A 4 -0.91 -32.30 -17.35
CA VAL A 4 -2.17 -31.55 -17.38
C VAL A 4 -2.10 -30.35 -16.42
N ALA A 5 -1.54 -30.54 -15.21
CA ALA A 5 -1.37 -29.46 -14.24
C ALA A 5 -0.38 -28.39 -14.75
N ARG A 6 0.72 -28.78 -15.40
CA ARG A 6 1.66 -27.86 -16.03
C ARG A 6 1.03 -27.09 -17.18
N ALA A 7 0.27 -27.78 -18.06
CA ALA A 7 -0.44 -27.13 -19.16
C ALA A 7 -1.47 -26.11 -18.64
N ALA A 8 -2.27 -26.48 -17.65
CA ALA A 8 -3.22 -25.57 -17.02
C ALA A 8 -2.54 -24.34 -16.40
N SER A 9 -1.40 -24.53 -15.74
CA SER A 9 -0.62 -23.42 -15.16
C SER A 9 -0.10 -22.46 -16.23
N VAL A 10 0.39 -22.97 -17.37
CA VAL A 10 0.86 -22.15 -18.50
C VAL A 10 -0.29 -21.33 -19.08
N VAL A 11 -1.47 -21.95 -19.27
CA VAL A 11 -2.66 -21.27 -19.78
C VAL A 11 -3.10 -20.13 -18.83
N VAL A 12 -3.16 -20.39 -17.53
CA VAL A 12 -3.52 -19.37 -16.52
C VAL A 12 -2.53 -18.22 -16.54
N ILE A 13 -1.22 -18.49 -16.59
CA ILE A 13 -0.19 -17.46 -16.67
C ILE A 13 -0.34 -16.64 -17.97
N ALA A 14 -0.57 -17.29 -19.11
CA ALA A 14 -0.76 -16.59 -20.37
C ALA A 14 -1.97 -15.66 -20.35
N ILE A 15 -3.09 -16.12 -19.77
CA ILE A 15 -4.30 -15.29 -19.59
C ILE A 15 -4.01 -14.08 -18.69
N LEU A 16 -3.39 -14.31 -17.53
CA LEU A 16 -3.07 -13.23 -16.59
C LEU A 16 -2.06 -12.24 -17.18
N ALA A 17 -1.08 -12.72 -17.94
CA ALA A 17 -0.14 -11.85 -18.65
C ALA A 17 -0.86 -11.02 -19.73
N GLY A 18 -1.78 -11.63 -20.49
CA GLY A 18 -2.62 -10.90 -21.45
C GLY A 18 -3.46 -9.83 -20.80
N ILE A 19 -4.10 -10.12 -19.67
CA ILE A 19 -4.87 -9.15 -18.88
C ILE A 19 -3.95 -8.03 -18.37
N ALA A 20 -2.76 -8.36 -17.85
CA ALA A 20 -1.81 -7.37 -17.36
C ALA A 20 -1.34 -6.41 -18.46
N VAL A 21 -1.03 -6.94 -19.66
CA VAL A 21 -0.65 -6.14 -20.83
C VAL A 21 -1.82 -5.26 -21.28
N ALA A 22 -3.02 -5.82 -21.44
CA ALA A 22 -4.20 -5.08 -21.83
C ALA A 22 -4.54 -3.95 -20.84
N ALA A 23 -4.49 -4.26 -19.53
CA ALA A 23 -4.69 -3.27 -18.47
C ALA A 23 -3.63 -2.17 -18.50
N GLY A 24 -2.35 -2.53 -18.74
CA GLY A 24 -1.26 -1.56 -18.87
C GLY A 24 -1.43 -0.63 -20.08
N VAL A 25 -1.76 -1.19 -21.24
CA VAL A 25 -2.04 -0.41 -22.47
C VAL A 25 -3.23 0.52 -22.27
N PHE A 26 -4.32 0.02 -21.69
CA PHE A 26 -5.50 0.84 -21.40
C PHE A 26 -5.17 1.92 -20.35
N ALA A 27 -4.43 1.60 -19.31
CA ALA A 27 -4.04 2.58 -18.30
C ALA A 27 -3.26 3.75 -18.92
N VAL A 28 -2.23 3.47 -19.73
CA VAL A 28 -1.42 4.49 -20.41
C VAL A 28 -2.27 5.37 -21.33
N GLY A 29 -3.27 4.80 -22.02
CA GLY A 29 -4.17 5.55 -22.90
C GLY A 29 -5.26 6.35 -22.19
N SER A 30 -5.50 6.12 -20.90
CA SER A 30 -6.62 6.69 -20.13
C SER A 30 -6.19 7.28 -18.76
N TRP A 31 -4.96 7.75 -18.65
CA TRP A 31 -4.46 8.37 -17.42
C TRP A 31 -5.22 9.66 -17.13
N THR A 32 -6.01 9.64 -16.06
CA THR A 32 -6.82 10.77 -15.61
C THR A 32 -6.12 11.63 -14.58
N LEU A 33 -5.20 11.03 -13.81
CA LEU A 33 -4.41 11.66 -12.73
C LEU A 33 -5.25 12.49 -11.74
N GLU A 34 -6.51 12.10 -11.54
CA GLU A 34 -7.47 12.81 -10.69
C GLU A 34 -6.94 13.05 -9.28
N ASP A 35 -6.34 12.01 -8.67
CA ASP A 35 -5.75 12.13 -7.34
C ASP A 35 -4.51 13.05 -7.34
N MET A 36 -3.70 13.02 -8.42
CA MET A 36 -2.57 13.94 -8.56
C MET A 36 -3.04 15.41 -8.59
N HIS A 37 -4.12 15.70 -9.33
CA HIS A 37 -4.69 17.06 -9.36
C HIS A 37 -5.16 17.49 -7.97
N VAL A 38 -5.80 16.58 -7.20
CA VAL A 38 -6.19 16.87 -5.80
C VAL A 38 -4.97 17.22 -4.94
N TYR A 39 -3.82 16.56 -5.16
CA TYR A 39 -2.58 16.86 -4.42
C TYR A 39 -1.99 18.22 -4.82
N LEU A 40 -1.97 18.53 -6.12
CA LEU A 40 -1.51 19.82 -6.63
C LEU A 40 -2.40 20.96 -6.15
N ASP A 41 -3.72 20.80 -6.22
CA ASP A 41 -4.68 21.81 -5.75
C ASP A 41 -4.55 22.06 -4.26
N ALA A 42 -4.33 21.01 -3.46
CA ALA A 42 -4.06 21.15 -2.04
C ALA A 42 -2.75 21.90 -1.77
N ALA A 43 -1.71 21.63 -2.56
CA ALA A 43 -0.44 22.33 -2.47
C ALA A 43 -0.54 23.79 -2.89
N HIS A 44 -1.32 24.13 -3.92
CA HIS A 44 -1.62 25.52 -4.30
C HIS A 44 -2.32 26.26 -3.16
N ARG A 45 -3.42 25.68 -2.61
CA ARG A 45 -4.12 26.28 -1.47
C ARG A 45 -3.19 26.51 -0.28
N LEU A 46 -2.36 25.51 0.05
CA LEU A 46 -1.39 25.65 1.15
C LEU A 46 -0.38 26.79 0.89
N ARG A 47 0.14 26.91 -0.32
CA ARG A 47 1.08 27.98 -0.72
C ARG A 47 0.44 29.36 -0.66
N GLU A 48 -0.83 29.47 -1.02
CA GLU A 48 -1.58 30.73 -1.08
C GLU A 48 -2.20 31.13 0.26
N GLY A 49 -2.03 30.28 1.30
CA GLY A 49 -2.58 30.51 2.64
C GLY A 49 -4.10 30.28 2.71
N GLU A 50 -4.65 29.54 1.77
CA GLU A 50 -6.06 29.20 1.74
C GLU A 50 -6.37 28.00 2.63
N THR A 51 -7.68 27.73 2.84
CA THR A 51 -8.14 26.58 3.63
C THR A 51 -7.81 25.25 2.94
N LEU A 52 -6.91 24.46 3.53
CA LEU A 52 -6.40 23.22 2.96
C LEU A 52 -7.51 22.20 2.64
N TYR A 53 -8.45 22.03 3.56
CA TYR A 53 -9.54 21.04 3.46
C TYR A 53 -10.84 21.64 2.89
N SER A 54 -10.73 22.63 2.02
CA SER A 54 -11.87 23.27 1.37
C SER A 54 -12.10 22.68 -0.02
N THR A 55 -13.28 22.12 -0.26
CA THR A 55 -13.73 21.77 -1.60
C THR A 55 -15.25 21.80 -1.69
N THR A 56 -15.78 22.16 -2.84
CA THR A 56 -17.20 22.04 -3.17
C THR A 56 -17.56 20.66 -3.73
N ASN A 57 -16.53 19.89 -4.15
CA ASN A 57 -16.69 18.55 -4.69
C ASN A 57 -16.12 17.51 -3.73
N PRO A 58 -16.94 16.70 -3.03
CA PRO A 58 -16.50 15.67 -2.10
C PRO A 58 -15.59 14.60 -2.74
N LEU A 59 -15.75 14.35 -4.06
CA LEU A 59 -14.94 13.38 -4.80
C LEU A 59 -13.52 13.89 -5.08
N ALA A 60 -13.32 15.20 -5.06
CA ALA A 60 -12.04 15.88 -5.23
C ALA A 60 -11.50 16.43 -3.89
N ALA A 61 -12.05 15.96 -2.75
CA ALA A 61 -11.62 16.42 -1.45
C ALA A 61 -10.22 15.91 -1.08
N TYR A 62 -9.34 16.82 -0.67
CA TYR A 62 -8.06 16.45 -0.07
C TYR A 62 -8.29 15.84 1.32
N GLN A 63 -7.85 14.60 1.53
CA GLN A 63 -8.12 13.82 2.75
C GLN A 63 -6.84 13.41 3.50
N TYR A 64 -5.67 13.91 3.09
CA TYR A 64 -4.38 13.50 3.63
C TYR A 64 -3.83 14.49 4.65
N ALA A 65 -2.82 14.07 5.41
CA ALA A 65 -2.13 14.95 6.35
C ALA A 65 -1.43 16.13 5.63
N PRO A 66 -1.34 17.32 6.29
CA PRO A 66 -0.82 18.54 5.67
C PRO A 66 0.61 18.44 5.13
N TRP A 67 1.45 17.61 5.75
CA TRP A 67 2.82 17.40 5.29
C TRP A 67 2.89 16.89 3.85
N PHE A 68 1.88 16.10 3.42
CA PHE A 68 1.84 15.58 2.06
C PHE A 68 1.54 16.69 1.06
N ALA A 69 0.60 17.60 1.36
CA ALA A 69 0.40 18.79 0.54
C ALA A 69 1.67 19.66 0.51
N ALA A 70 2.34 19.86 1.67
CA ALA A 70 3.59 20.61 1.73
C ALA A 70 4.70 19.99 0.87
N ALA A 71 4.79 18.67 0.79
CA ALA A 71 5.73 17.97 -0.09
C ALA A 71 5.46 18.24 -1.59
N TRP A 72 4.22 18.58 -1.96
CA TRP A 72 3.83 18.92 -3.32
C TRP A 72 4.03 20.41 -3.66
N VAL A 73 4.20 21.30 -2.70
CA VAL A 73 4.40 22.74 -2.95
C VAL A 73 5.52 23.03 -3.97
N PRO A 74 6.71 22.41 -3.93
CA PRO A 74 7.73 22.65 -4.94
C PRO A 74 7.29 22.30 -6.37
N LEU A 75 6.38 21.32 -6.52
CA LEU A 75 5.89 20.87 -7.82
C LEU A 75 4.91 21.89 -8.44
N THR A 76 4.29 22.75 -7.63
CA THR A 76 3.40 23.81 -8.13
C THR A 76 4.12 24.89 -8.94
N PHE A 77 5.44 24.93 -8.95
CA PHE A 77 6.25 25.84 -9.78
C PHE A 77 6.64 25.23 -11.13
N LEU A 78 6.31 23.96 -11.37
CA LEU A 78 6.61 23.26 -12.62
C LEU A 78 5.38 23.24 -13.54
N PRO A 79 5.56 23.16 -14.87
CA PRO A 79 4.46 22.88 -15.77
C PRO A 79 3.76 21.57 -15.40
N GLU A 80 2.45 21.57 -15.37
CA GLU A 80 1.64 20.40 -15.00
C GLU A 80 1.99 19.15 -15.81
N ALA A 81 2.26 19.32 -17.12
CA ALA A 81 2.68 18.19 -17.97
C ALA A 81 3.98 17.52 -17.46
N VAL A 82 4.94 18.29 -16.92
CA VAL A 82 6.18 17.76 -16.36
C VAL A 82 5.88 16.98 -15.07
N VAL A 83 5.03 17.53 -14.20
CA VAL A 83 4.62 16.87 -12.96
C VAL A 83 3.87 15.56 -13.27
N SER A 84 2.95 15.59 -14.23
CA SER A 84 2.18 14.44 -14.68
C SER A 84 3.07 13.28 -15.16
N VAL A 85 4.03 13.59 -16.03
CA VAL A 85 4.96 12.57 -16.55
C VAL A 85 5.86 12.02 -15.42
N ALA A 86 6.44 12.90 -14.60
CA ALA A 86 7.33 12.51 -13.52
C ALA A 86 6.58 11.65 -12.47
N TRP A 87 5.38 12.08 -12.07
CA TRP A 87 4.57 11.35 -11.10
C TRP A 87 4.14 9.98 -11.64
N SER A 88 3.68 9.92 -12.89
CA SER A 88 3.33 8.68 -13.56
C SER A 88 4.50 7.70 -13.58
N ALA A 89 5.70 8.17 -13.95
CA ALA A 89 6.90 7.34 -13.94
C ALA A 89 7.21 6.80 -12.53
N VAL A 90 7.11 7.65 -11.51
CA VAL A 90 7.30 7.25 -10.10
C VAL A 90 6.30 6.16 -9.69
N LEU A 91 5.01 6.31 -10.04
CA LEU A 91 3.98 5.33 -9.70
C LEU A 91 4.16 3.99 -10.43
N VAL A 92 4.56 4.03 -11.71
CA VAL A 92 4.90 2.81 -12.47
C VAL A 92 6.08 2.09 -11.83
N LEU A 93 7.16 2.80 -11.53
CA LEU A 93 8.32 2.23 -10.86
C LEU A 93 7.97 1.64 -9.49
N ALA A 94 7.16 2.35 -8.71
CA ALA A 94 6.68 1.87 -7.41
C ALA A 94 5.82 0.59 -7.57
N SER A 95 4.98 0.52 -8.60
CA SER A 95 4.18 -0.67 -8.90
C SER A 95 5.07 -1.89 -9.22
N LEU A 96 6.10 -1.69 -10.05
CA LEU A 96 7.06 -2.75 -10.38
C LEU A 96 7.87 -3.19 -9.16
N VAL A 97 8.32 -2.25 -8.33
CA VAL A 97 9.00 -2.54 -7.07
C VAL A 97 8.10 -3.34 -6.13
N SER A 98 6.81 -3.02 -6.06
CA SER A 98 5.84 -3.68 -5.18
C SER A 98 5.67 -5.17 -5.51
N VAL A 99 5.71 -5.56 -6.77
CA VAL A 99 5.56 -6.98 -7.20
C VAL A 99 6.89 -7.72 -7.32
N ARG A 100 8.03 -7.03 -7.26
CA ARG A 100 9.36 -7.62 -7.42
C ARG A 100 9.64 -8.84 -6.52
N PRO A 101 9.26 -8.88 -5.22
CA PRO A 101 9.48 -10.05 -4.39
C PRO A 101 8.77 -11.30 -4.90
N LEU A 102 7.57 -11.13 -5.49
CA LEU A 102 6.82 -12.23 -6.09
C LEU A 102 7.52 -12.75 -7.36
N LEU A 103 8.01 -11.84 -8.20
CA LEU A 103 8.73 -12.20 -9.44
C LEU A 103 10.06 -12.92 -9.15
N ARG A 104 10.63 -12.75 -7.97
CA ARG A 104 11.87 -13.43 -7.54
C ARG A 104 11.62 -14.78 -6.87
N ARG A 105 10.39 -15.10 -6.53
CA ARG A 105 10.04 -16.40 -5.95
C ARG A 105 9.82 -17.41 -7.07
N PRO A 106 10.44 -18.61 -6.98
CA PRO A 106 10.17 -19.65 -7.94
C PRO A 106 8.73 -20.15 -7.79
N GLY A 107 8.09 -20.47 -8.91
CA GLY A 107 6.81 -21.12 -8.94
C GLY A 107 5.66 -20.30 -9.50
N THR A 108 4.72 -21.02 -10.08
CA THR A 108 3.54 -20.49 -10.75
C THR A 108 2.64 -19.61 -9.87
N PRO A 109 2.40 -19.95 -8.57
CA PRO A 109 1.50 -19.14 -7.76
C PRO A 109 2.03 -17.72 -7.48
N ALA A 110 3.35 -17.57 -7.28
CA ALA A 110 3.95 -16.26 -7.05
C ALA A 110 3.88 -15.38 -8.31
N LEU A 111 4.17 -15.97 -9.48
CA LEU A 111 4.03 -15.28 -10.75
C LEU A 111 2.56 -14.91 -11.04
N ALA A 112 1.61 -15.83 -10.81
CA ALA A 112 0.20 -15.55 -10.97
C ALA A 112 -0.27 -14.39 -10.07
N LEU A 113 0.17 -14.37 -8.82
CA LEU A 113 -0.15 -13.28 -7.90
C LEU A 113 0.48 -11.94 -8.35
N ALA A 114 1.71 -11.95 -8.85
CA ALA A 114 2.34 -10.75 -9.39
C ALA A 114 1.57 -10.20 -10.60
N LEU A 115 1.17 -11.09 -11.53
CA LEU A 115 0.38 -10.74 -12.71
C LEU A 115 -1.05 -10.29 -12.36
N LEU A 116 -1.59 -10.69 -11.23
CA LEU A 116 -2.88 -10.21 -10.72
C LEU A 116 -2.75 -8.84 -10.05
N MET A 117 -1.72 -8.63 -9.24
CA MET A 117 -1.55 -7.40 -8.44
C MET A 117 -1.05 -6.22 -9.29
N LEU A 118 -0.20 -6.46 -10.29
CA LEU A 118 0.36 -5.40 -11.13
C LEU A 118 -0.71 -4.62 -11.90
N PRO A 119 -1.71 -5.24 -12.58
CA PRO A 119 -2.82 -4.52 -13.20
C PRO A 119 -3.61 -3.67 -12.21
N ILE A 120 -3.84 -4.16 -10.99
CA ILE A 120 -4.56 -3.41 -9.96
C ILE A 120 -3.77 -2.15 -9.58
N LEU A 121 -2.46 -2.25 -9.38
CA LEU A 121 -1.60 -1.10 -9.08
C LEU A 121 -1.57 -0.10 -10.24
N LEU A 122 -1.45 -0.57 -11.47
CA LEU A 122 -1.36 0.29 -12.64
C LEU A 122 -2.72 0.90 -13.01
N PHE A 123 -3.75 0.07 -13.13
CA PHE A 123 -5.07 0.50 -13.62
C PHE A 123 -5.88 1.24 -12.56
N SER A 124 -5.96 0.71 -11.34
CA SER A 124 -6.83 1.31 -10.31
C SER A 124 -6.14 2.42 -9.52
N SER A 125 -4.82 2.49 -9.52
CA SER A 125 -4.06 3.39 -8.67
C SER A 125 -3.17 4.35 -9.46
N ALA A 126 -2.21 3.83 -10.24
CA ALA A 126 -1.29 4.69 -10.98
C ALA A 126 -2.01 5.55 -12.04
N ARG A 127 -3.05 5.01 -12.69
CA ARG A 127 -3.87 5.74 -13.67
C ARG A 127 -4.53 6.97 -13.05
N SER A 128 -5.08 6.85 -11.84
CA SER A 128 -5.69 7.99 -11.13
C SER A 128 -4.66 8.93 -10.49
N GLY A 129 -3.38 8.56 -10.50
CA GLY A 129 -2.33 9.32 -9.80
C GLY A 129 -2.28 9.08 -8.29
N ASN A 130 -2.92 7.99 -7.79
CA ASN A 130 -3.00 7.69 -6.37
C ASN A 130 -1.64 7.25 -5.79
N VAL A 131 -1.35 7.69 -4.58
CA VAL A 131 -0.10 7.39 -3.85
C VAL A 131 0.07 5.92 -3.45
N GLN A 132 -0.96 5.09 -3.59
CA GLN A 132 -0.98 3.69 -3.14
C GLN A 132 0.23 2.85 -3.59
N PRO A 133 0.71 2.89 -4.85
CA PRO A 133 1.90 2.14 -5.26
C PRO A 133 3.15 2.48 -4.45
N LEU A 134 3.33 3.76 -4.08
CA LEU A 134 4.44 4.20 -3.25
C LEU A 134 4.36 3.64 -1.83
N LEU A 135 3.16 3.63 -1.24
CA LEU A 135 2.95 3.08 0.10
C LEU A 135 3.28 1.58 0.11
N VAL A 136 2.79 0.83 -0.88
CA VAL A 136 3.05 -0.61 -0.99
C VAL A 136 4.53 -0.88 -1.24
N ALA A 137 5.18 -0.15 -2.16
CA ALA A 137 6.62 -0.26 -2.39
C ALA A 137 7.42 0.03 -1.12
N GLY A 138 7.02 1.08 -0.37
CA GLY A 138 7.60 1.42 0.92
C GLY A 138 7.52 0.27 1.92
N PHE A 139 6.40 -0.45 1.98
CA PHE A 139 6.25 -1.63 2.83
C PHE A 139 7.14 -2.78 2.37
N VAL A 140 7.06 -3.13 1.09
CA VAL A 140 7.81 -4.27 0.53
C VAL A 140 9.32 -4.14 0.76
N ILE A 141 9.88 -2.94 0.69
CA ILE A 141 11.32 -2.71 0.90
C ILE A 141 11.67 -2.26 2.30
N GLY A 142 10.72 -1.72 3.07
CA GLY A 142 11.01 -1.00 4.31
C GLY A 142 10.73 -1.75 5.60
N LEU A 143 9.68 -2.58 5.67
CA LEU A 143 9.16 -3.12 6.92
C LEU A 143 10.21 -3.84 7.78
N GLU A 144 11.12 -4.60 7.20
CA GLU A 144 12.20 -5.29 7.92
C GLU A 144 13.45 -4.40 8.11
N ARG A 145 13.50 -3.23 7.49
CA ARG A 145 14.63 -2.30 7.60
C ARG A 145 14.44 -1.32 8.77
N GLY A 146 15.50 -0.61 9.13
CA GLY A 146 15.47 0.39 10.22
C GLY A 146 14.44 1.49 10.03
N TRP A 147 14.09 1.85 8.78
CA TRP A 147 13.09 2.87 8.45
C TRP A 147 11.65 2.34 8.29
N GLY A 148 11.42 1.05 8.56
CA GLY A 148 10.08 0.45 8.51
C GLY A 148 9.02 1.18 9.35
N PRO A 149 9.32 1.63 10.58
CA PRO A 149 8.39 2.46 11.35
C PRO A 149 7.98 3.74 10.64
N PHE A 150 8.89 4.40 9.91
CA PHE A 150 8.58 5.58 9.10
C PHE A 150 7.67 5.22 7.91
N ALA A 151 7.91 4.10 7.22
CA ALA A 151 7.05 3.66 6.13
C ALA A 151 5.61 3.44 6.61
N ILE A 152 5.43 2.80 7.78
CA ILE A 152 4.12 2.62 8.41
C ILE A 152 3.51 3.97 8.77
N ALA A 153 4.27 4.85 9.41
CA ALA A 153 3.79 6.16 9.85
C ALA A 153 3.36 7.05 8.68
N ALA A 154 4.18 7.11 7.62
CA ALA A 154 3.84 7.86 6.41
C ALA A 154 2.54 7.34 5.78
N ALA A 155 2.40 6.02 5.63
CA ALA A 155 1.18 5.44 5.11
C ALA A 155 -0.03 5.67 6.03
N ALA A 156 0.15 5.52 7.35
CA ALA A 156 -0.91 5.71 8.33
C ALA A 156 -1.38 7.17 8.40
N SER A 157 -0.48 8.14 8.22
CA SER A 157 -0.85 9.56 8.17
C SER A 157 -1.65 9.93 6.91
N LEU A 158 -1.63 9.09 5.88
CA LEU A 158 -2.42 9.27 4.67
C LEU A 158 -3.71 8.45 4.67
N LYS A 159 -3.70 7.25 5.26
CA LYS A 159 -4.82 6.29 5.19
C LYS A 159 -5.17 5.62 6.54
N ALA A 160 -4.69 6.07 7.67
CA ALA A 160 -4.90 5.57 9.04
C ALA A 160 -4.63 4.05 9.25
N PHE A 161 -5.34 3.16 8.55
CA PHE A 161 -5.34 1.70 8.76
C PHE A 161 -3.98 1.00 8.58
N PRO A 162 -3.06 1.44 7.71
CA PRO A 162 -1.69 0.93 7.66
C PRO A 162 -0.95 0.87 9.01
N LEU A 163 -1.39 1.64 10.01
CA LEU A 163 -0.86 1.58 11.37
C LEU A 163 -0.97 0.17 11.98
N ALA A 164 -1.95 -0.64 11.55
CA ALA A 164 -2.10 -2.02 12.00
C ALA A 164 -0.86 -2.89 11.69
N LEU A 165 -0.04 -2.54 10.69
CA LEU A 165 1.23 -3.22 10.44
C LEU A 165 2.20 -3.11 11.62
N ALA A 166 2.11 -2.06 12.45
CA ALA A 166 2.93 -1.92 13.65
C ALA A 166 2.69 -3.04 14.68
N LEU A 167 1.52 -3.72 14.64
CA LEU A 167 1.21 -4.88 15.49
C LEU A 167 2.22 -6.02 15.31
N VAL A 168 2.87 -6.13 14.16
CA VAL A 168 3.93 -7.11 13.94
C VAL A 168 5.14 -6.80 14.82
N TYR A 169 5.56 -5.54 14.91
CA TYR A 169 6.63 -5.12 15.82
C TYR A 169 6.24 -5.37 17.28
N LEU A 170 4.98 -5.06 17.64
CA LEU A 170 4.44 -5.33 18.98
C LEU A 170 4.52 -6.82 19.32
N GLY A 171 4.05 -7.69 18.43
CA GLY A 171 4.08 -9.13 18.63
C GLY A 171 5.50 -9.70 18.75
N ARG A 172 6.47 -9.16 18.01
CA ARG A 172 7.89 -9.55 18.08
C ARG A 172 8.62 -9.00 19.31
N GLY A 173 7.98 -8.14 20.13
CA GLY A 173 8.63 -7.46 21.24
C GLY A 173 9.57 -6.32 20.82
N GLU A 174 9.49 -5.87 19.57
CA GLU A 174 10.27 -4.75 19.01
C GLU A 174 9.66 -3.40 19.42
N TRP A 175 9.58 -3.17 20.76
CA TRP A 175 8.86 -2.03 21.35
C TRP A 175 9.33 -0.66 20.83
N ARG A 176 10.65 -0.53 20.56
CA ARG A 176 11.20 0.72 20.01
C ARG A 176 10.65 1.01 18.62
N ARG A 177 10.54 -0.01 17.76
CA ARG A 177 10.00 0.15 16.40
C ARG A 177 8.49 0.38 16.43
N PHE A 178 7.76 -0.32 17.32
CA PHE A 178 6.35 -0.10 17.54
C PHE A 178 6.08 1.34 18.01
N ALA A 179 6.76 1.78 19.08
CA ALA A 179 6.61 3.15 19.60
C ALA A 179 7.02 4.21 18.55
N ALA A 180 8.10 3.97 17.79
CA ALA A 180 8.51 4.86 16.72
C ALA A 180 7.43 5.00 15.64
N ALA A 181 6.75 3.92 15.22
CA ALA A 181 5.65 3.98 14.27
C ALA A 181 4.49 4.84 14.80
N LEU A 182 4.11 4.68 16.08
CA LEU A 182 3.05 5.47 16.71
C LEU A 182 3.42 6.95 16.82
N VAL A 183 4.61 7.25 17.35
CA VAL A 183 5.08 8.63 17.54
C VAL A 183 5.23 9.34 16.20
N LEU A 184 5.85 8.71 15.21
CA LEU A 184 6.00 9.30 13.89
C LEU A 184 4.63 9.53 13.22
N THR A 185 3.67 8.60 13.36
CA THR A 185 2.31 8.83 12.87
C THR A 185 1.69 10.05 13.55
N ALA A 186 1.79 10.15 14.88
CA ALA A 186 1.27 11.29 15.63
C ALA A 186 1.92 12.60 15.19
N VAL A 187 3.25 12.62 14.99
CA VAL A 187 3.98 13.80 14.50
C VAL A 187 3.54 14.21 13.10
N LEU A 188 3.33 13.24 12.19
CA LEU A 188 2.90 13.54 10.82
C LEU A 188 1.43 13.98 10.73
N VAL A 189 0.57 13.54 11.66
CA VAL A 189 -0.84 13.91 11.72
C VAL A 189 -1.07 15.19 12.54
N ALA A 190 -0.25 15.44 13.56
CA ALA A 190 -0.41 16.58 14.47
C ALA A 190 -0.63 17.95 13.77
N PRO A 191 0.01 18.25 12.62
CA PRO A 191 -0.24 19.50 11.89
C PRO A 191 -1.71 19.67 11.46
N MET A 192 -2.51 18.61 11.35
CA MET A 192 -3.94 18.75 11.05
C MET A 192 -4.67 19.60 12.09
N LEU A 193 -4.20 19.61 13.34
CA LEU A 193 -4.84 20.34 14.44
C LEU A 193 -4.78 21.88 14.30
N ILE A 194 -3.89 22.40 13.43
CA ILE A 194 -3.80 23.84 13.16
C ILE A 194 -4.62 24.29 11.94
N PHE A 195 -5.21 23.33 11.19
CA PHE A 195 -6.05 23.63 10.04
C PHE A 195 -7.54 23.57 10.42
N ASP A 196 -8.35 24.33 9.69
CA ASP A 196 -9.80 24.24 9.80
C ASP A 196 -10.28 22.90 9.22
N LEU A 197 -10.77 22.04 10.09
CA LEU A 197 -11.32 20.72 9.76
C LEU A 197 -12.85 20.73 9.57
N SER A 198 -13.51 21.88 9.64
CA SER A 198 -14.98 21.96 9.51
C SER A 198 -15.51 21.42 8.19
N ARG A 199 -14.66 21.43 7.16
CA ARG A 199 -14.97 20.91 5.81
C ARG A 199 -14.20 19.64 5.48
N TYR A 200 -13.49 19.07 6.45
CA TYR A 200 -12.82 17.78 6.25
C TYR A 200 -13.88 16.69 6.11
N THR A 201 -13.82 15.96 5.02
CA THR A 201 -14.73 14.84 4.76
C THR A 201 -13.94 13.63 4.29
N VAL A 202 -14.35 12.47 4.75
CA VAL A 202 -13.90 11.16 4.26
C VAL A 202 -14.95 10.52 3.35
N ASP A 203 -15.96 11.28 2.94
CA ASP A 203 -17.00 10.80 2.06
C ASP A 203 -16.45 10.53 0.64
N GLY A 204 -17.03 9.57 -0.01
CA GLY A 204 -16.70 9.16 -1.35
C GLY A 204 -17.37 7.83 -1.69
N PRO A 205 -17.23 7.31 -2.92
CA PRO A 205 -17.86 6.06 -3.33
C PRO A 205 -17.41 4.94 -2.38
N ARG A 206 -18.39 4.22 -1.81
CA ARG A 206 -18.17 3.09 -0.92
C ARG A 206 -18.34 1.80 -1.72
N ALA A 207 -17.32 0.94 -1.73
CA ALA A 207 -17.57 -0.46 -2.01
C ALA A 207 -18.27 -1.04 -0.77
N GLY A 208 -19.30 -1.86 -0.92
CA GLY A 208 -19.99 -2.48 0.21
C GLY A 208 -19.00 -3.29 1.05
N THR A 209 -18.79 -2.87 2.28
CA THR A 209 -17.91 -3.52 3.25
C THR A 209 -18.75 -4.17 4.36
N LEU A 210 -18.12 -5.03 5.16
CA LEU A 210 -18.79 -5.56 6.37
C LEU A 210 -19.21 -4.43 7.31
N TYR A 211 -18.52 -3.30 7.31
CA TYR A 211 -18.86 -2.13 8.11
C TYR A 211 -20.21 -1.52 7.71
N ASP A 212 -20.50 -1.49 6.39
CA ASP A 212 -21.78 -0.97 5.87
C ASP A 212 -22.96 -1.89 6.23
N ILE A 213 -22.71 -3.20 6.40
CA ILE A 213 -23.72 -4.16 6.84
C ILE A 213 -23.94 -4.03 8.36
N SER A 214 -22.87 -4.07 9.14
CA SER A 214 -22.89 -3.93 10.58
C SER A 214 -21.48 -3.66 11.14
N PRO A 215 -21.28 -2.58 11.93
CA PRO A 215 -20.03 -2.33 12.64
C PRO A 215 -19.57 -3.52 13.51
N PHE A 216 -20.52 -4.29 14.08
CA PHE A 216 -20.21 -5.46 14.90
C PHE A 216 -19.69 -6.63 14.05
N LEU A 217 -20.32 -6.89 12.89
CA LEU A 217 -19.86 -7.91 11.95
C LEU A 217 -18.47 -7.56 11.37
N TRP A 218 -18.18 -6.26 11.20
CA TRP A 218 -16.87 -5.79 10.79
C TRP A 218 -15.83 -5.92 11.92
N ALA A 219 -16.18 -5.53 13.15
CA ALA A 219 -15.23 -5.52 14.26
C ALA A 219 -14.72 -6.92 14.65
N ALA A 220 -15.56 -7.96 14.53
CA ALA A 220 -15.20 -9.32 14.89
C ALA A 220 -14.02 -9.88 14.06
N PRO A 221 -14.05 -9.89 12.70
CA PRO A 221 -12.91 -10.35 11.92
C PRO A 221 -11.67 -9.44 12.06
N VAL A 222 -11.85 -8.13 12.26
CA VAL A 222 -10.72 -7.22 12.51
C VAL A 222 -10.04 -7.59 13.83
N ALA A 223 -10.79 -7.78 14.92
CA ALA A 223 -10.24 -8.21 16.21
C ALA A 223 -9.53 -9.57 16.11
N ALA A 224 -10.14 -10.53 15.39
CA ALA A 224 -9.53 -11.84 15.17
C ALA A 224 -8.19 -11.71 14.42
N LEU A 225 -8.12 -10.89 13.35
CA LEU A 225 -6.90 -10.66 12.60
C LEU A 225 -5.83 -9.93 13.41
N VAL A 226 -6.21 -8.98 14.27
CA VAL A 226 -5.27 -8.34 15.22
C VAL A 226 -4.63 -9.39 16.13
N VAL A 227 -5.44 -10.28 16.72
CA VAL A 227 -4.92 -11.37 17.58
C VAL A 227 -4.03 -12.30 16.78
N VAL A 228 -4.45 -12.74 15.60
CA VAL A 228 -3.66 -13.62 14.71
C VAL A 228 -2.34 -12.97 14.35
N THR A 229 -2.33 -11.69 13.99
CA THR A 229 -1.12 -10.93 13.65
C THR A 229 -0.11 -10.95 14.81
N ILE A 230 -0.58 -10.65 16.02
CA ILE A 230 0.27 -10.64 17.21
C ILE A 230 0.78 -12.05 17.53
N LEU A 231 -0.06 -13.07 17.45
CA LEU A 231 0.35 -14.45 17.73
C LEU A 231 1.35 -14.99 16.71
N LEU A 232 1.15 -14.74 15.42
CA LEU A 232 2.11 -15.12 14.37
C LEU A 232 3.43 -14.38 14.54
N ALA A 233 3.38 -13.07 14.85
CA ALA A 233 4.58 -12.29 15.10
C ALA A 233 5.36 -12.79 16.33
N ARG A 234 4.67 -13.14 17.43
CA ARG A 234 5.30 -13.75 18.62
C ARG A 234 6.01 -15.08 18.35
N ARG A 235 5.47 -15.85 17.40
CA ARG A 235 6.05 -17.12 16.97
C ARG A 235 7.18 -16.94 15.94
N GLY A 236 7.51 -15.72 15.54
CA GLY A 236 8.48 -15.43 14.50
C GLY A 236 8.05 -15.91 13.11
N SER A 237 6.74 -16.11 12.87
CA SER A 237 6.23 -16.60 11.61
C SER A 237 6.47 -15.58 10.47
N ALA A 238 6.88 -16.08 9.31
CA ALA A 238 6.98 -15.30 8.08
C ALA A 238 5.63 -14.70 7.65
N ASP A 239 4.52 -15.33 8.05
CA ASP A 239 3.16 -14.90 7.69
C ASP A 239 2.64 -13.73 8.55
N ALA A 240 3.41 -13.26 9.54
CA ALA A 240 2.99 -12.16 10.41
C ALA A 240 2.69 -10.88 9.63
N TRP A 241 3.51 -10.56 8.62
CA TRP A 241 3.27 -9.41 7.75
C TRP A 241 2.04 -9.57 6.87
N LEU A 242 1.75 -10.80 6.40
CA LEU A 242 0.53 -11.07 5.64
C LEU A 242 -0.72 -10.89 6.52
N ALA A 243 -0.68 -11.40 7.76
CA ALA A 243 -1.77 -11.21 8.71
C ALA A 243 -1.96 -9.73 9.07
N GLY A 244 -0.87 -8.98 9.28
CA GLY A 244 -0.92 -7.54 9.49
C GLY A 244 -1.52 -6.79 8.30
N ALA A 245 -1.12 -7.15 7.09
CA ALA A 245 -1.67 -6.58 5.86
C ALA A 245 -3.16 -6.94 5.67
N ALA A 246 -3.57 -8.17 6.00
CA ALA A 246 -4.96 -8.56 6.02
C ALA A 246 -5.76 -7.76 7.05
N THR A 247 -5.17 -7.47 8.23
CA THR A 247 -5.77 -6.58 9.24
C THR A 247 -6.00 -5.18 8.68
N VAL A 248 -5.05 -4.64 7.89
CA VAL A 248 -5.22 -3.35 7.20
C VAL A 248 -6.40 -3.41 6.25
N VAL A 249 -6.43 -4.39 5.34
CA VAL A 249 -7.45 -4.48 4.28
C VAL A 249 -8.85 -4.69 4.85
N VAL A 250 -9.01 -5.64 5.77
CA VAL A 250 -10.30 -5.95 6.40
C VAL A 250 -10.75 -4.84 7.36
N GLY A 251 -9.77 -4.13 7.95
CA GLY A 251 -10.00 -2.99 8.84
C GLY A 251 -10.56 -1.76 8.14
N LEU A 252 -10.38 -1.63 6.81
CA LEU A 252 -10.90 -0.48 6.07
C LEU A 252 -12.43 -0.45 6.09
N PRO A 253 -13.07 0.56 6.68
CA PRO A 253 -14.52 0.71 6.64
C PRO A 253 -15.01 1.10 5.24
N ARG A 254 -14.11 1.57 4.41
CA ARG A 254 -14.30 1.91 3.00
C ARG A 254 -13.14 1.29 2.21
N MET A 255 -13.41 0.30 1.40
CA MET A 255 -12.40 -0.38 0.59
C MET A 255 -12.51 0.06 -0.87
N LEU A 256 -11.40 0.48 -1.45
CA LEU A 256 -11.25 0.69 -2.88
C LEU A 256 -10.53 -0.51 -3.49
N SER A 257 -10.72 -0.74 -4.79
CA SER A 257 -10.18 -1.93 -5.48
C SER A 257 -8.66 -2.09 -5.31
N TYR A 258 -7.93 -1.00 -5.22
CA TYR A 258 -6.48 -1.01 -5.06
C TYR A 258 -6.01 -1.26 -3.61
N ASP A 259 -6.87 -1.14 -2.61
CA ASP A 259 -6.46 -1.35 -1.21
C ASP A 259 -6.07 -2.80 -0.92
N ILE A 260 -6.57 -3.76 -1.72
CA ILE A 260 -6.14 -5.16 -1.65
C ILE A 260 -4.63 -5.33 -1.89
N THR A 261 -3.99 -4.36 -2.57
CA THR A 261 -2.55 -4.40 -2.84
C THR A 261 -1.68 -4.24 -1.59
N PHE A 262 -2.25 -3.79 -0.46
CA PHE A 262 -1.58 -3.83 0.83
C PHE A 262 -1.16 -5.25 1.24
N LEU A 263 -1.85 -6.29 0.74
CA LEU A 263 -1.46 -7.69 0.98
C LEU A 263 -0.03 -8.00 0.47
N LEU A 264 0.49 -7.20 -0.46
CA LEU A 264 1.89 -7.32 -0.92
C LEU A 264 2.89 -7.06 0.21
N ALA A 265 2.51 -6.35 1.29
CA ALA A 265 3.34 -6.24 2.49
C ALA A 265 3.67 -7.62 3.11
N GLY A 266 2.78 -8.62 2.92
CA GLY A 266 3.02 -10.02 3.30
C GLY A 266 4.12 -10.72 2.50
N THR A 267 4.61 -10.12 1.42
CA THR A 267 5.75 -10.65 0.65
C THR A 267 7.10 -10.30 1.27
N THR A 268 7.11 -9.42 2.28
CA THR A 268 8.33 -9.04 3.01
C THR A 268 8.85 -10.24 3.80
N ARG A 269 10.11 -10.63 3.56
CA ARG A 269 10.76 -11.72 4.29
C ARG A 269 11.55 -11.17 5.47
N SER A 270 11.56 -11.91 6.57
CA SER A 270 12.48 -11.65 7.67
C SER A 270 13.92 -11.87 7.21
N SER A 271 14.84 -11.04 7.70
CA SER A 271 16.29 -11.23 7.44
C SER A 271 16.82 -12.56 8.00
N ALA A 272 16.09 -13.21 8.91
CA ALA A 272 16.39 -14.55 9.39
C ALA A 272 16.18 -15.64 8.33
N ASP A 273 15.14 -15.50 7.48
CA ASP A 273 14.82 -16.48 6.44
C ASP A 273 15.88 -16.50 5.33
N SER A 274 16.50 -15.34 5.02
CA SER A 274 17.54 -15.26 3.99
C SER A 274 18.81 -16.02 4.37
N LYS A 275 19.14 -16.08 5.66
CA LYS A 275 20.33 -16.82 6.15
C LYS A 275 20.15 -18.34 6.15
N VAL A 276 18.91 -18.80 6.29
CA VAL A 276 18.61 -20.25 6.21
C VAL A 276 18.73 -20.76 4.79
N ASP A 277 18.24 -19.98 3.81
CA ASP A 277 18.34 -20.33 2.39
C ASP A 277 19.80 -20.35 1.90
N GLU A 278 20.65 -19.41 2.35
CA GLU A 278 22.09 -19.40 2.02
C GLU A 278 22.86 -20.58 2.68
N GLY A 279 22.48 -20.96 3.90
CA GLY A 279 23.09 -22.07 4.63
C GLY A 279 22.77 -23.44 4.05
N THR A 280 21.59 -23.60 3.43
CA THR A 280 21.18 -24.85 2.75
C THR A 280 21.77 -24.98 1.35
N ALA A 281 21.90 -23.87 0.61
CA ALA A 281 22.54 -23.88 -0.71
C ALA A 281 24.04 -24.20 -0.63
N GLY A 282 24.74 -23.77 0.42
CA GLY A 282 26.16 -24.07 0.63
C GLY A 282 26.47 -25.52 1.00
N ARG A 283 25.51 -26.26 1.60
CA ARG A 283 25.72 -27.68 1.96
C ARG A 283 25.46 -28.66 0.82
N GLY A 284 24.72 -28.26 -0.21
CA GLY A 284 24.46 -29.10 -1.40
C GLY A 284 25.58 -29.08 -2.44
N ALA A 285 26.56 -28.18 -2.32
CA ALA A 285 27.69 -28.06 -3.25
C ALA A 285 28.97 -28.76 -2.80
N ALA A 286 28.98 -29.37 -1.61
CA ALA A 286 30.15 -30.02 -1.00
C ALA A 286 29.99 -31.56 -0.85
N GLY A 287 28.97 -32.17 -1.50
CA GLY A 287 28.71 -33.60 -1.49
C GLY A 287 28.99 -34.30 -2.85
#